data_94d0fd4f7d8df25a4787ea0c13d058b7
#
_entry.id   94d0fd4f7d8df25a4787ea0c13d058b7
#
_cell.length_a   1.000
_cell.length_b   1.000
_cell.length_c   1.000
_cell.angle_alpha   90.00
_cell.angle_beta   90.00
_cell.angle_gamma   90.00
#
_symmetry.space_group_name_H-M   'P 1'
#
loop_
_entity.id
_entity.type
_entity.pdbx_description
1 polymer ?
#
loop_
_entity_poly.entity_id
_entity_poly.type
_entity_poly.pdbx_seq_one_letter_code
_entity_poly.pdbx_strand_id
1 'polypeptide(L)'
;MKRLEDHESFEMAFLNQLASRRLTGSLVFGGGTMLRLCHELPRYSLDLDFWFYNETDFGDFFGRLREASSQAYEITDAQEKFHSLLLEMRRARGTTKLKIEVRKKVATAGTSEQKIAYSPHFPTQVLVRVFTLKQMFKNKVSALIERGEIRDAFDLEFLLRKGVDPDLSHEETNAVVKRLKGFKKRDFDVKLGSIILPDLREYYRVNRFTFLEEKLTFEKWQSKS
;
A
#
# COMPACT_ATOMS: atom_id res chain seq x y z
N MET A 1 -11.54 -14.56 5.55
CA MET A 1 -11.80 -13.96 4.24
C MET A 1 -12.91 -12.91 4.33
N LYS A 2 -14.17 -13.25 4.66
CA LYS A 2 -15.30 -12.30 4.72
C LYS A 2 -14.99 -10.96 5.42
N ARG A 3 -14.31 -11.00 6.57
CA ARG A 3 -13.90 -9.76 7.28
C ARG A 3 -12.93 -8.88 6.47
N LEU A 4 -12.06 -9.46 5.66
CA LEU A 4 -11.13 -8.72 4.80
C LEU A 4 -11.85 -8.15 3.57
N GLU A 5 -12.81 -8.87 3.03
CA GLU A 5 -13.68 -8.43 1.94
C GLU A 5 -14.57 -7.26 2.38
N ASP A 6 -15.17 -7.35 3.59
CA ASP A 6 -15.93 -6.25 4.19
C ASP A 6 -15.06 -5.02 4.44
N HIS A 7 -13.78 -5.22 4.81
CA HIS A 7 -12.83 -4.12 4.99
C HIS A 7 -12.48 -3.48 3.64
N GLU A 8 -12.18 -4.26 2.61
CA GLU A 8 -11.90 -3.77 1.24
C GLU A 8 -13.11 -2.99 0.69
N SER A 9 -14.34 -3.46 0.96
CA SER A 9 -15.55 -2.70 0.64
C SER A 9 -15.62 -1.37 1.40
N PHE A 10 -15.09 -1.30 2.60
CA PHE A 10 -15.03 -0.03 3.36
C PHE A 10 -13.99 0.93 2.77
N GLU A 11 -12.83 0.43 2.39
CA GLU A 11 -11.78 1.20 1.71
C GLU A 11 -12.31 1.84 0.42
N MET A 12 -13.01 1.05 -0.41
CA MET A 12 -13.62 1.55 -1.65
C MET A 12 -14.71 2.57 -1.41
N ALA A 13 -15.58 2.35 -0.41
CA ALA A 13 -16.63 3.30 -0.04
C ALA A 13 -16.03 4.65 0.39
N PHE A 14 -14.93 4.62 1.13
CA PHE A 14 -14.24 5.84 1.55
C PHE A 14 -13.52 6.52 0.37
N LEU A 15 -12.85 5.80 -0.51
CA LEU A 15 -12.27 6.36 -1.73
C LEU A 15 -13.33 7.06 -2.60
N ASN A 16 -14.50 6.43 -2.76
CA ASN A 16 -15.62 7.02 -3.48
C ASN A 16 -16.13 8.31 -2.82
N GLN A 17 -16.19 8.36 -1.49
CA GLN A 17 -16.54 9.57 -0.74
C GLN A 17 -15.49 10.67 -0.93
N LEU A 18 -14.19 10.36 -0.84
CA LEU A 18 -13.12 11.34 -1.10
C LEU A 18 -13.23 11.93 -2.51
N ALA A 19 -13.53 11.08 -3.52
CA ALA A 19 -13.70 11.52 -4.90
C ALA A 19 -14.93 12.44 -5.04
N SER A 20 -16.06 12.09 -4.45
CA SER A 20 -17.29 12.91 -4.48
C SER A 20 -17.10 14.28 -3.82
N ARG A 21 -16.21 14.38 -2.83
CA ARG A 21 -15.85 15.61 -2.14
C ARG A 21 -14.65 16.34 -2.78
N ARG A 22 -14.15 15.86 -3.92
CA ARG A 22 -13.00 16.42 -4.65
C ARG A 22 -11.71 16.48 -3.83
N LEU A 23 -11.57 15.63 -2.81
CA LEU A 23 -10.37 15.56 -1.99
C LEU A 23 -9.25 14.72 -2.65
N THR A 24 -9.61 13.79 -3.54
CA THR A 24 -8.65 12.96 -4.27
C THR A 24 -7.73 13.76 -5.19
N GLY A 25 -8.15 14.93 -5.68
CA GLY A 25 -7.36 15.78 -6.57
C GLY A 25 -6.04 16.27 -5.97
N SER A 26 -5.99 16.42 -4.65
CA SER A 26 -4.80 16.84 -3.91
C SER A 26 -3.91 15.69 -3.45
N LEU A 27 -4.31 14.43 -3.72
CA LEU A 27 -3.67 13.25 -3.16
C LEU A 27 -3.08 12.33 -4.22
N VAL A 28 -1.99 11.65 -3.85
CA VAL A 28 -1.43 10.48 -4.55
C VAL A 28 -1.62 9.27 -3.64
N PHE A 29 -2.40 8.31 -4.08
CA PHE A 29 -2.65 7.08 -3.38
C PHE A 29 -1.47 6.11 -3.54
N GLY A 30 -1.05 5.46 -2.47
CA GLY A 30 0.05 4.52 -2.43
C GLY A 30 -0.25 3.34 -1.51
N GLY A 31 0.82 2.69 -1.04
CA GLY A 31 0.68 1.59 -0.09
C GLY A 31 0.18 0.27 -0.69
N GLY A 32 -0.10 -0.68 0.19
CA GLY A 32 -0.56 -2.01 -0.21
C GLY A 32 -1.98 -2.03 -0.75
N THR A 33 -2.85 -1.18 -0.22
CA THR A 33 -4.25 -1.08 -0.67
C THR A 33 -4.33 -0.51 -2.09
N MET A 34 -3.47 0.46 -2.44
CA MET A 34 -3.38 0.94 -3.82
C MET A 34 -2.97 -0.19 -4.78
N LEU A 35 -1.93 -0.96 -4.44
CA LEU A 35 -1.51 -2.11 -5.25
C LEU A 35 -2.63 -3.15 -5.37
N ARG A 36 -3.42 -3.37 -4.32
CA ARG A 36 -4.56 -4.27 -4.32
C ARG A 36 -5.67 -3.79 -5.24
N LEU A 37 -6.12 -2.56 -5.08
CA LEU A 37 -7.30 -2.02 -5.76
C LEU A 37 -7.03 -1.58 -7.20
N CYS A 38 -5.78 -1.18 -7.53
CA CYS A 38 -5.44 -0.64 -8.84
C CYS A 38 -4.58 -1.58 -9.70
N HIS A 39 -3.98 -2.63 -9.11
CA HIS A 39 -3.07 -3.53 -9.80
C HIS A 39 -3.27 -5.01 -9.45
N GLU A 40 -4.33 -5.35 -8.69
CA GLU A 40 -4.72 -6.73 -8.37
C GLU A 40 -3.68 -7.45 -7.49
N LEU A 41 -3.00 -6.74 -6.57
CA LEU A 41 -2.10 -7.39 -5.61
C LEU A 41 -2.86 -8.50 -4.88
N PRO A 42 -2.38 -9.77 -4.91
CA PRO A 42 -3.14 -10.89 -4.37
C PRO A 42 -2.99 -11.05 -2.84
N ARG A 43 -3.02 -9.94 -2.13
CA ARG A 43 -3.15 -9.87 -0.68
C ARG A 43 -4.02 -8.69 -0.27
N TYR A 44 -4.66 -8.81 0.88
CA TYR A 44 -5.40 -7.70 1.49
C TYR A 44 -4.44 -6.72 2.19
N SER A 45 -4.87 -5.48 2.27
CA SER A 45 -4.25 -4.42 3.05
C SER A 45 -5.35 -3.75 3.88
N LEU A 46 -5.01 -3.03 4.94
CA LEU A 46 -6.01 -2.53 5.89
C LEU A 46 -5.92 -1.02 6.12
N ASP A 47 -4.96 -0.37 5.50
CA ASP A 47 -4.70 1.06 5.65
C ASP A 47 -4.76 1.76 4.29
N LEU A 48 -5.24 2.99 4.25
CA LEU A 48 -5.16 3.86 3.08
C LEU A 48 -4.01 4.85 3.27
N ASP A 49 -2.99 4.73 2.44
CA ASP A 49 -1.78 5.55 2.48
C ASP A 49 -1.79 6.58 1.34
N PHE A 50 -1.62 7.85 1.67
CA PHE A 50 -1.59 8.94 0.69
C PHE A 50 -0.38 9.84 0.88
N TRP A 51 -0.04 10.55 -0.19
CA TRP A 51 0.89 11.68 -0.23
C TRP A 51 0.19 12.86 -0.88
N PHE A 52 0.69 14.07 -0.69
CA PHE A 52 0.16 15.20 -1.42
C PHE A 52 0.67 15.21 -2.86
N TYR A 53 -0.19 15.63 -3.78
CA TYR A 53 0.16 15.80 -5.20
C TYR A 53 0.83 17.16 -5.44
N ASN A 54 0.35 18.20 -4.77
CA ASN A 54 0.84 19.56 -4.81
C ASN A 54 1.03 20.10 -3.40
N GLU A 55 1.74 21.22 -3.28
CA GLU A 55 1.77 21.97 -2.04
C GLU A 55 0.35 22.35 -1.61
N THR A 56 0.06 22.15 -0.34
CA THR A 56 -1.27 22.26 0.23
C THR A 56 -1.14 22.71 1.69
N ASP A 57 -2.04 23.54 2.15
CA ASP A 57 -2.19 23.79 3.59
C ASP A 57 -2.69 22.48 4.25
N PHE A 58 -1.83 21.89 5.05
CA PHE A 58 -2.11 20.59 5.68
C PHE A 58 -3.25 20.68 6.71
N GLY A 59 -3.33 21.79 7.44
CA GLY A 59 -4.36 22.02 8.45
C GLY A 59 -5.75 22.19 7.82
N ASP A 60 -5.86 23.03 6.78
CA ASP A 60 -7.10 23.20 6.02
C ASP A 60 -7.54 21.87 5.38
N PHE A 61 -6.61 21.18 4.72
CA PHE A 61 -6.90 19.87 4.14
C PHE A 61 -7.41 18.88 5.19
N PHE A 62 -6.77 18.82 6.37
CA PHE A 62 -7.17 17.91 7.44
C PHE A 62 -8.54 18.26 8.02
N GLY A 63 -8.84 19.54 8.15
CA GLY A 63 -10.17 20.03 8.53
C GLY A 63 -11.26 19.53 7.58
N ARG A 64 -11.07 19.72 6.27
CA ARG A 64 -11.98 19.24 5.22
C ARG A 64 -12.12 17.72 5.18
N LEU A 65 -11.00 16.99 5.38
CA LEU A 65 -11.00 15.53 5.44
C LEU A 65 -11.83 15.03 6.62
N ARG A 66 -11.67 15.62 7.80
CA ARG A 66 -12.44 15.28 9.00
C ARG A 66 -13.93 15.59 8.82
N GLU A 67 -14.26 16.76 8.32
CA GLU A 67 -15.63 17.18 8.05
C GLU A 67 -16.32 16.19 7.08
N ALA A 68 -15.68 15.91 5.93
CA ALA A 68 -16.20 14.96 4.96
C ALA A 68 -16.41 13.57 5.58
N SER A 69 -15.50 13.11 6.42
CA SER A 69 -15.55 11.79 7.05
C SER A 69 -16.66 11.70 8.11
N SER A 70 -16.81 12.71 8.94
CA SER A 70 -17.81 12.74 10.05
C SER A 70 -19.26 12.68 9.58
N GLN A 71 -19.54 13.01 8.32
CA GLN A 71 -20.88 12.92 7.74
C GLN A 71 -21.37 11.48 7.53
N ALA A 72 -20.46 10.52 7.38
CA ALA A 72 -20.82 9.14 7.06
C ALA A 72 -20.25 8.11 8.05
N TYR A 73 -19.24 8.50 8.83
CA TYR A 73 -18.50 7.60 9.71
C TYR A 73 -18.30 8.21 11.09
N GLU A 74 -18.11 7.34 12.08
CA GLU A 74 -17.68 7.73 13.42
C GLU A 74 -16.15 7.82 13.44
N ILE A 75 -15.62 9.03 13.66
CA ILE A 75 -14.18 9.24 13.81
C ILE A 75 -13.77 8.74 15.20
N THR A 76 -12.85 7.77 15.24
CA THR A 76 -12.34 7.19 16.48
C THR A 76 -11.00 7.76 16.91
N ASP A 77 -10.21 8.29 15.94
CA ASP A 77 -8.97 9.01 16.20
C ASP A 77 -8.68 10.00 15.07
N ALA A 78 -8.13 11.16 15.41
CA ALA A 78 -7.75 12.19 14.44
C ALA A 78 -6.52 12.96 14.96
N GLN A 79 -5.38 12.77 14.34
CA GLN A 79 -4.11 13.37 14.80
C GLN A 79 -3.38 14.07 13.65
N GLU A 80 -3.02 15.29 13.85
CA GLU A 80 -2.04 15.98 13.02
C GLU A 80 -0.66 15.80 13.62
N LYS A 81 0.14 14.91 13.03
CA LYS A 81 1.51 14.63 13.43
C LYS A 81 2.49 15.49 12.65
N PHE A 82 3.77 15.49 13.07
CA PHE A 82 4.81 16.25 12.40
C PHE A 82 4.96 15.84 10.92
N HIS A 83 4.95 14.54 10.63
CA HIS A 83 5.18 14.01 9.28
C HIS A 83 3.93 13.47 8.57
N SER A 84 2.80 13.37 9.26
CA SER A 84 1.57 12.80 8.68
C SER A 84 0.30 13.32 9.36
N LEU A 85 -0.79 13.26 8.60
CA LEU A 85 -2.16 13.39 9.09
C LEU A 85 -2.71 11.99 9.25
N LEU A 86 -3.24 11.66 10.41
CA LEU A 86 -3.80 10.35 10.73
C LEU A 86 -5.28 10.50 11.07
N LEU A 87 -6.10 9.71 10.40
CA LEU A 87 -7.53 9.62 10.68
C LEU A 87 -7.91 8.15 10.81
N GLU A 88 -8.55 7.79 11.91
CA GLU A 88 -9.15 6.48 12.11
C GLU A 88 -10.66 6.63 12.27
N MET A 89 -11.42 5.79 11.60
CA MET A 89 -12.87 5.83 11.64
C MET A 89 -13.48 4.43 11.58
N ARG A 90 -14.77 4.34 11.91
CA ARG A 90 -15.58 3.14 11.75
C ARG A 90 -16.96 3.48 11.18
N ARG A 91 -17.61 2.49 10.56
CA ARG A 91 -19.02 2.60 10.22
C ARG A 91 -19.87 2.64 11.49
N ALA A 92 -20.97 3.38 11.47
CA ALA A 92 -21.92 3.35 12.58
C ALA A 92 -22.33 1.90 12.88
N ARG A 93 -22.26 1.50 14.15
CA ARG A 93 -22.50 0.12 14.64
C ARG A 93 -21.52 -0.94 14.10
N GLY A 94 -20.44 -0.55 13.40
CA GLY A 94 -19.39 -1.46 12.92
C GLY A 94 -18.23 -1.58 13.92
N THR A 95 -17.58 -2.74 13.95
CA THR A 95 -16.36 -2.98 14.74
C THR A 95 -15.08 -2.78 13.92
N THR A 96 -15.20 -2.83 12.60
CA THR A 96 -14.06 -2.67 11.68
C THR A 96 -13.67 -1.20 11.60
N LYS A 97 -12.42 -0.91 11.90
CA LYS A 97 -11.82 0.42 11.79
C LYS A 97 -11.07 0.54 10.47
N LEU A 98 -11.14 1.70 9.85
CA LEU A 98 -10.34 2.08 8.69
C LEU A 98 -9.39 3.20 9.11
N LYS A 99 -8.10 2.99 8.85
CA LYS A 99 -7.06 3.96 9.10
C LYS A 99 -6.63 4.62 7.78
N ILE A 100 -6.55 5.94 7.81
CA ILE A 100 -6.05 6.77 6.73
C ILE A 100 -4.80 7.49 7.22
N GLU A 101 -3.73 7.40 6.45
CA GLU A 101 -2.51 8.16 6.70
C GLU A 101 -2.18 9.00 5.47
N VAL A 102 -2.09 10.32 5.64
CA VAL A 102 -1.65 11.24 4.60
C VAL A 102 -0.29 11.80 5.00
N ARG A 103 0.76 11.42 4.29
CA ARG A 103 2.11 11.93 4.56
C ARG A 103 2.22 13.39 4.12
N LYS A 104 2.73 14.24 5.01
CA LYS A 104 3.01 15.67 4.77
C LYS A 104 4.23 15.83 3.84
N LYS A 105 4.17 15.18 2.68
CA LYS A 105 5.22 15.20 1.67
C LYS A 105 4.57 15.22 0.30
N VAL A 106 5.03 16.12 -0.55
CA VAL A 106 4.60 16.18 -1.95
C VAL A 106 5.29 15.08 -2.74
N ALA A 107 4.53 14.37 -3.55
CA ALA A 107 5.05 13.35 -4.46
C ALA A 107 5.91 14.01 -5.54
N THR A 108 7.04 13.39 -5.87
CA THR A 108 7.93 13.90 -6.92
C THR A 108 7.21 13.91 -8.26
N ALA A 109 7.42 14.96 -9.05
CA ALA A 109 6.85 15.06 -10.39
C ALA A 109 7.21 13.85 -11.25
N GLY A 110 6.27 13.36 -12.07
CA GLY A 110 6.45 12.18 -12.93
C GLY A 110 6.40 10.82 -12.21
N THR A 111 6.18 10.78 -10.88
CA THR A 111 6.09 9.52 -10.13
C THR A 111 4.67 9.04 -9.89
N SER A 112 3.67 9.71 -10.47
CA SER A 112 2.25 9.37 -10.31
C SER A 112 1.51 9.34 -11.64
N GLU A 113 0.45 8.54 -11.69
CA GLU A 113 -0.43 8.36 -12.85
C GLU A 113 -1.90 8.25 -12.38
N GLN A 114 -2.85 8.28 -13.31
CA GLN A 114 -4.25 8.01 -13.01
C GLN A 114 -4.59 6.54 -13.23
N LYS A 115 -5.30 5.94 -12.30
CA LYS A 115 -5.79 4.56 -12.35
C LYS A 115 -7.21 4.47 -11.82
N ILE A 116 -7.88 3.41 -12.20
CA ILE A 116 -9.18 3.04 -11.66
C ILE A 116 -8.96 2.10 -10.48
N ALA A 117 -9.41 2.50 -9.29
CA ALA A 117 -9.52 1.61 -8.15
C ALA A 117 -10.79 0.77 -8.28
N TYR A 118 -10.66 -0.54 -8.12
CA TYR A 118 -11.73 -1.52 -8.27
C TYR A 118 -11.64 -2.59 -7.17
N SER A 119 -12.79 -3.05 -6.73
CA SER A 119 -12.93 -4.24 -5.89
C SER A 119 -14.22 -4.99 -6.30
N PRO A 120 -14.21 -6.33 -6.36
CA PRO A 120 -15.43 -7.12 -6.59
C PRO A 120 -16.43 -7.02 -5.43
N HIS A 121 -16.01 -6.46 -4.28
CA HIS A 121 -16.82 -6.32 -3.08
C HIS A 121 -17.49 -4.94 -2.97
N PHE A 122 -17.35 -4.07 -3.99
CA PHE A 122 -17.95 -2.73 -4.02
C PHE A 122 -18.50 -2.40 -5.42
N PRO A 123 -19.71 -1.83 -5.54
CA PRO A 123 -20.40 -1.71 -6.83
C PRO A 123 -19.84 -0.64 -7.78
N THR A 124 -19.05 0.31 -7.28
CA THR A 124 -18.54 1.42 -8.10
C THR A 124 -17.02 1.42 -8.19
N GLN A 125 -16.52 1.91 -9.32
CA GLN A 125 -15.10 2.17 -9.54
C GLN A 125 -14.78 3.63 -9.23
N VAL A 126 -13.54 3.90 -8.82
CA VAL A 126 -13.10 5.24 -8.45
C VAL A 126 -11.84 5.60 -9.21
N LEU A 127 -11.86 6.71 -9.96
CA LEU A 127 -10.66 7.26 -10.58
C LEU A 127 -9.80 7.94 -9.51
N VAL A 128 -8.56 7.49 -9.37
CA VAL A 128 -7.60 8.00 -8.39
C VAL A 128 -6.25 8.27 -9.02
N ARG A 129 -5.51 9.24 -8.47
CA ARG A 129 -4.09 9.40 -8.78
C ARG A 129 -3.30 8.48 -7.86
N VAL A 130 -2.41 7.68 -8.44
CA VAL A 130 -1.61 6.67 -7.73
C VAL A 130 -0.13 6.85 -8.02
N PHE A 131 0.75 6.33 -7.18
CA PHE A 131 2.14 6.17 -7.57
C PHE A 131 2.30 5.18 -8.72
N THR A 132 3.25 5.45 -9.63
CA THR A 132 3.68 4.47 -10.63
C THR A 132 4.25 3.22 -9.95
N LEU A 133 4.18 2.07 -10.62
CA LEU A 133 4.75 0.82 -10.07
C LEU A 133 6.26 0.95 -9.79
N LYS A 134 6.99 1.71 -10.62
CA LYS A 134 8.43 2.01 -10.37
C LYS A 134 8.63 2.78 -9.06
N GLN A 135 7.81 3.80 -8.78
CA GLN A 135 7.89 4.53 -7.52
C GLN A 135 7.46 3.66 -6.34
N MET A 136 6.43 2.83 -6.53
CA MET A 136 6.01 1.88 -5.48
C MET A 136 7.09 0.87 -5.14
N PHE A 137 7.84 0.41 -6.14
CA PHE A 137 8.99 -0.48 -5.90
C PHE A 137 10.03 0.19 -4.97
N LYS A 138 10.43 1.43 -5.29
CA LYS A 138 11.36 2.22 -4.44
C LYS A 138 10.81 2.40 -3.02
N ASN A 139 9.53 2.74 -2.89
CA ASN A 139 8.89 2.90 -1.58
C ASN A 139 8.88 1.57 -0.78
N LYS A 140 8.67 0.43 -1.45
CA LYS A 140 8.66 -0.89 -0.81
C LYS A 140 10.06 -1.40 -0.44
N VAL A 141 11.07 -1.05 -1.21
CA VAL A 141 12.48 -1.30 -0.85
C VAL A 141 12.83 -0.57 0.45
N SER A 142 12.57 0.74 0.51
CA SER A 142 12.82 1.53 1.73
C SER A 142 12.06 0.95 2.93
N ALA A 143 10.77 0.63 2.76
CA ALA A 143 9.94 0.07 3.82
C ALA A 143 10.47 -1.28 4.31
N LEU A 144 10.90 -2.18 3.40
CA LEU A 144 11.46 -3.49 3.78
C LEU A 144 12.78 -3.33 4.54
N ILE A 145 13.65 -2.42 4.09
CA ILE A 145 14.94 -2.15 4.77
C ILE A 145 14.71 -1.55 6.16
N GLU A 146 13.80 -0.60 6.29
CA GLU A 146 13.54 0.11 7.55
C GLU A 146 12.86 -0.79 8.58
N ARG A 147 11.68 -1.33 8.27
CA ARG A 147 10.82 -2.05 9.23
C ARG A 147 10.87 -3.57 9.14
N GLY A 148 11.33 -4.15 8.03
CA GLY A 148 11.49 -5.61 7.88
C GLY A 148 10.19 -6.40 7.88
N GLU A 149 9.08 -5.83 7.38
CA GLU A 149 7.80 -6.51 7.33
C GLU A 149 7.69 -7.45 6.12
N ILE A 150 7.27 -8.69 6.34
CA ILE A 150 7.17 -9.72 5.29
C ILE A 150 6.21 -9.30 4.14
N ARG A 151 5.19 -8.48 4.44
CA ARG A 151 4.28 -7.95 3.43
C ARG A 151 4.98 -7.05 2.41
N ASP A 152 6.05 -6.34 2.79
CA ASP A 152 6.81 -5.51 1.86
C ASP A 152 7.65 -6.34 0.91
N ALA A 153 8.20 -7.48 1.36
CA ALA A 153 8.87 -8.45 0.50
C ALA A 153 7.90 -9.08 -0.51
N PHE A 154 6.68 -9.41 -0.08
CA PHE A 154 5.62 -9.90 -0.96
C PHE A 154 5.25 -8.87 -2.04
N ASP A 155 5.11 -7.59 -1.65
CA ASP A 155 4.81 -6.51 -2.57
C ASP A 155 5.95 -6.29 -3.58
N LEU A 156 7.21 -6.39 -3.16
CA LEU A 156 8.37 -6.30 -4.05
C LEU A 156 8.36 -7.44 -5.07
N GLU A 157 8.14 -8.68 -4.64
CA GLU A 157 8.06 -9.81 -5.56
C GLU A 157 6.91 -9.63 -6.57
N PHE A 158 5.76 -9.17 -6.11
CA PHE A 158 4.63 -8.84 -6.98
C PHE A 158 5.00 -7.78 -8.03
N LEU A 159 5.68 -6.70 -7.64
CA LEU A 159 6.10 -5.64 -8.54
C LEU A 159 7.10 -6.14 -9.60
N LEU A 160 8.05 -6.99 -9.23
CA LEU A 160 8.94 -7.65 -10.20
C LEU A 160 8.18 -8.55 -11.18
N ARG A 161 7.18 -9.31 -10.69
CA ARG A 161 6.31 -10.14 -11.55
C ARG A 161 5.44 -9.31 -12.49
N LYS A 162 5.15 -8.04 -12.15
CA LYS A 162 4.49 -7.04 -13.03
C LYS A 162 5.46 -6.37 -14.01
N GLY A 163 6.74 -6.77 -14.05
CA GLY A 163 7.73 -6.27 -15.00
C GLY A 163 8.43 -4.97 -14.56
N VAL A 164 8.39 -4.63 -13.28
CA VAL A 164 9.18 -3.51 -12.77
C VAL A 164 10.65 -3.92 -12.70
N ASP A 165 11.52 -3.16 -13.36
CA ASP A 165 12.97 -3.37 -13.27
C ASP A 165 13.48 -2.92 -11.90
N PRO A 166 14.23 -3.77 -11.18
CA PRO A 166 14.80 -3.42 -9.89
C PRO A 166 16.04 -2.54 -10.05
N ASP A 167 15.81 -1.25 -10.21
CA ASP A 167 16.85 -0.22 -10.22
C ASP A 167 17.36 0.01 -8.78
N LEU A 168 18.21 -0.90 -8.27
CA LEU A 168 18.75 -0.89 -6.92
C LEU A 168 20.26 -0.73 -6.91
N SER A 169 20.77 0.03 -5.96
CA SER A 169 22.20 0.01 -5.64
C SER A 169 22.63 -1.34 -5.07
N HIS A 170 23.92 -1.61 -5.11
CA HIS A 170 24.50 -2.82 -4.53
C HIS A 170 24.22 -2.92 -3.01
N GLU A 171 24.21 -1.78 -2.34
CA GLU A 171 23.95 -1.69 -0.90
C GLU A 171 22.48 -2.01 -0.58
N GLU A 172 21.53 -1.45 -1.33
CA GLU A 172 20.11 -1.74 -1.20
C GLU A 172 19.81 -3.21 -1.49
N THR A 173 20.39 -3.77 -2.56
CA THR A 173 20.25 -5.20 -2.88
C THR A 173 20.70 -6.09 -1.73
N ASN A 174 21.89 -5.84 -1.17
CA ASN A 174 22.40 -6.61 -0.03
C ASN A 174 21.50 -6.46 1.21
N ALA A 175 21.00 -5.25 1.47
CA ALA A 175 20.09 -4.99 2.60
C ALA A 175 18.76 -5.73 2.44
N VAL A 176 18.17 -5.71 1.25
CA VAL A 176 16.94 -6.46 0.93
C VAL A 176 17.18 -7.97 1.11
N VAL A 177 18.22 -8.54 0.48
CA VAL A 177 18.53 -9.98 0.59
C VAL A 177 18.77 -10.39 2.05
N LYS A 178 19.44 -9.56 2.85
CA LYS A 178 19.61 -9.79 4.29
C LYS A 178 18.25 -9.86 5.01
N ARG A 179 17.30 -8.98 4.68
CA ARG A 179 15.94 -9.01 5.23
C ARG A 179 15.18 -10.28 4.83
N LEU A 180 15.26 -10.68 3.56
CA LEU A 180 14.61 -11.90 3.04
C LEU A 180 15.06 -13.15 3.82
N LYS A 181 16.37 -13.30 4.02
CA LYS A 181 16.97 -14.42 4.80
C LYS A 181 16.58 -14.41 6.28
N GLY A 182 16.18 -13.26 6.81
CA GLY A 182 15.75 -13.10 8.21
C GLY A 182 14.35 -13.63 8.49
N PHE A 183 13.48 -13.85 7.49
CA PHE A 183 12.11 -14.30 7.71
C PHE A 183 12.06 -15.75 8.16
N LYS A 184 11.27 -16.00 9.21
CA LYS A 184 11.07 -17.32 9.82
C LYS A 184 9.79 -17.96 9.29
N LYS A 185 9.65 -19.27 9.49
CA LYS A 185 8.45 -20.03 9.12
C LYS A 185 7.16 -19.34 9.58
N ARG A 186 7.12 -18.85 10.82
CA ARG A 186 5.95 -18.14 11.37
C ARG A 186 5.57 -16.88 10.58
N ASP A 187 6.53 -16.18 9.96
CA ASP A 187 6.23 -14.99 9.16
C ASP A 187 5.44 -15.37 7.90
N PHE A 188 5.78 -16.53 7.28
CA PHE A 188 5.05 -17.04 6.14
C PHE A 188 3.69 -17.67 6.53
N ASP A 189 3.67 -18.51 7.55
CA ASP A 189 2.45 -19.26 7.93
C ASP A 189 1.39 -18.35 8.55
N VAL A 190 1.79 -17.36 9.36
CA VAL A 190 0.87 -16.53 10.14
C VAL A 190 0.76 -15.13 9.57
N LYS A 191 1.84 -14.36 9.53
CA LYS A 191 1.76 -12.94 9.13
C LYS A 191 1.35 -12.78 7.67
N LEU A 192 2.07 -13.45 6.76
CA LEU A 192 1.76 -13.42 5.35
C LEU A 192 0.50 -14.25 5.04
N GLY A 193 0.42 -15.47 5.55
CA GLY A 193 -0.69 -16.40 5.30
C GLY A 193 -2.07 -15.87 5.73
N SER A 194 -2.14 -14.94 6.68
CA SER A 194 -3.41 -14.32 7.10
C SER A 194 -3.96 -13.29 6.12
N ILE A 195 -3.14 -12.73 5.25
CA ILE A 195 -3.49 -11.62 4.36
C ILE A 195 -3.45 -11.96 2.87
N ILE A 196 -2.70 -12.99 2.43
CA ILE A 196 -2.66 -13.43 1.02
C ILE A 196 -3.87 -14.29 0.66
N LEU A 197 -4.16 -14.39 -0.64
CA LEU A 197 -5.18 -15.31 -1.14
C LEU A 197 -4.83 -16.76 -0.79
N PRO A 198 -5.84 -17.61 -0.50
CA PRO A 198 -5.61 -18.98 0.01
C PRO A 198 -4.76 -19.86 -0.88
N ASP A 199 -4.93 -19.76 -2.20
CA ASP A 199 -4.23 -20.52 -3.23
C ASP A 199 -2.72 -20.22 -3.29
N LEU A 200 -2.28 -19.05 -2.80
CA LEU A 200 -0.86 -18.69 -2.74
C LEU A 200 -0.13 -19.15 -1.47
N ARG A 201 -0.87 -19.56 -0.43
CA ARG A 201 -0.28 -19.87 0.89
C ARG A 201 0.74 -20.98 0.81
N GLU A 202 0.40 -22.08 0.10
CA GLU A 202 1.28 -23.24 -0.05
C GLU A 202 2.55 -22.86 -0.81
N TYR A 203 2.40 -22.08 -1.90
CA TYR A 203 3.55 -21.61 -2.68
C TYR A 203 4.56 -20.86 -1.81
N TYR A 204 4.12 -19.85 -1.03
CA TYR A 204 5.02 -19.05 -0.20
C TYR A 204 5.55 -19.81 1.03
N ARG A 205 4.82 -20.80 1.52
CA ARG A 205 5.29 -21.68 2.59
C ARG A 205 6.48 -22.53 2.14
N VAL A 206 6.45 -23.03 0.90
CA VAL A 206 7.48 -23.90 0.33
C VAL A 206 8.63 -23.08 -0.28
N ASN A 207 8.29 -22.21 -1.22
CA ASN A 207 9.28 -21.51 -2.05
C ASN A 207 9.78 -20.18 -1.41
N ARG A 208 9.10 -19.69 -0.37
CA ARG A 208 9.43 -18.41 0.26
C ARG A 208 9.52 -17.30 -0.80
N PHE A 209 10.60 -16.51 -0.78
CA PHE A 209 10.89 -15.45 -1.75
C PHE A 209 12.08 -15.80 -2.66
N THR A 210 12.23 -17.07 -3.03
CA THR A 210 13.32 -17.53 -3.91
C THR A 210 13.36 -16.75 -5.23
N PHE A 211 12.20 -16.53 -5.86
CA PHE A 211 12.10 -15.75 -7.09
C PHE A 211 12.62 -14.31 -6.92
N LEU A 212 12.23 -13.63 -5.84
CA LEU A 212 12.70 -12.27 -5.55
C LEU A 212 14.23 -12.26 -5.33
N GLU A 213 14.75 -13.21 -4.55
CA GLU A 213 16.18 -13.32 -4.27
C GLU A 213 17.00 -13.59 -5.54
N GLU A 214 16.56 -14.52 -6.39
CA GLU A 214 17.21 -14.84 -7.66
C GLU A 214 17.23 -13.64 -8.61
N LYS A 215 16.11 -12.96 -8.78
CA LYS A 215 16.03 -11.77 -9.65
C LYS A 215 16.97 -10.67 -9.20
N LEU A 216 16.99 -10.34 -7.93
CA LEU A 216 17.88 -9.31 -7.39
C LEU A 216 19.37 -9.70 -7.46
N THR A 217 19.70 -10.98 -7.40
CA THR A 217 21.08 -11.45 -7.50
C THR A 217 21.56 -11.58 -8.94
N PHE A 218 20.68 -11.97 -9.88
CA PHE A 218 21.02 -12.12 -11.29
C PHE A 218 21.37 -10.78 -11.95
N GLU A 219 20.62 -9.71 -11.69
CA GLU A 219 20.93 -8.38 -12.23
C GLU A 219 22.23 -7.80 -11.68
N LYS A 220 22.61 -8.21 -10.47
CA LYS A 220 23.93 -7.92 -9.90
C LYS A 220 25.09 -8.44 -10.77
N TRP A 221 24.90 -9.52 -11.52
CA TRP A 221 25.93 -10.08 -12.40
C TRP A 221 26.01 -9.33 -13.74
N GLN A 222 24.88 -8.92 -14.29
CA GLN A 222 24.85 -8.18 -15.57
C GLN A 222 25.40 -6.76 -15.46
N SER A 223 25.26 -6.09 -14.31
CA SER A 223 25.82 -4.75 -14.10
C SER A 223 27.34 -4.73 -13.85
N LYS A 224 28.00 -5.92 -13.78
CA LYS A 224 29.45 -6.06 -13.62
C LYS A 224 30.17 -6.48 -14.92
N SER A 225 29.43 -6.74 -15.99
CA SER A 225 29.92 -7.06 -17.33
C SER A 225 29.86 -5.83 -18.22
#